data_dc916e6c486dab239a147fd6fd6c1668
#
_entry.id   dc916e6c486dab239a147fd6fd6c1668
#
_cell.length_a   1.000
_cell.length_b   1.000
_cell.length_c   1.000
_cell.angle_alpha   90.00
_cell.angle_beta   90.00
_cell.angle_gamma   90.00
#
_symmetry.space_group_name_H-M   'P 1'
#
loop_
_entity.id
_entity.type
_entity.pdbx_description
1 polymer ?
#
loop_
_entity_poly.entity_id
_entity_poly.type
_entity_poly.pdbx_seq_one_letter_code
_entity_poly.pdbx_strand_id
1 'polypeptide(L)'
;MQIEGLSWYPGHMTKTKRMIVTEMGHMDAVCEILDARIPISSRNPDVDEMTAGKPRLVVLNRVDQADPKETARWAAYFRGKGYAVLESNAKNGVGTAQFAAAVRELLKDKLQSYADKGQVGRVVRVMVLGIPNVGKSTFINKVAKRKTAKAEDRPGVTRSKQWVPVDSTLELLDTPGMLWPKFEDVNVGMHLAYTGAIKDDVMDIEELGSYLMEYLGKHYAAVIRERYKVEPQEDEMGYDLLTRAGRKRGFLMRGAEVDTERMSRVLLDEFRGGKLGRFTLETVEDVK
;
A
#
# COMPACT_ATOMS: atom_id res chain seq x y z
N MET A 1 10.27 -18.48 10.29
CA MET A 1 10.90 -17.17 10.02
C MET A 1 10.99 -16.36 11.29
N GLN A 2 12.19 -16.05 11.77
CA GLN A 2 12.35 -15.05 12.83
C GLN A 2 12.28 -13.65 12.20
N ILE A 3 11.05 -13.14 12.00
CA ILE A 3 10.81 -11.71 11.82
C ILE A 3 10.93 -10.98 13.17
N GLU A 4 11.08 -11.75 14.27
CA GLU A 4 11.46 -11.25 15.58
C GLU A 4 12.86 -10.60 15.50
N GLY A 5 12.87 -9.27 15.40
CA GLY A 5 14.11 -8.50 15.36
C GLY A 5 14.32 -7.65 14.11
N LEU A 6 13.41 -7.63 13.14
CA LEU A 6 13.41 -6.63 12.07
C LEU A 6 13.11 -5.24 12.67
N SER A 7 14.08 -4.72 13.41
CA SER A 7 14.16 -3.31 13.84
C SER A 7 14.57 -2.47 12.62
N TRP A 8 13.74 -2.47 11.58
CA TRP A 8 13.96 -1.66 10.39
C TRP A 8 13.23 -0.32 10.53
N TYR A 9 13.75 0.51 11.42
CA TYR A 9 13.26 1.88 11.59
C TYR A 9 14.41 2.87 11.33
N PRO A 10 14.64 3.24 10.07
CA PRO A 10 15.66 4.22 9.73
C PRO A 10 15.38 5.55 10.45
N GLY A 11 16.42 6.24 10.92
CA GLY A 11 16.29 7.50 11.67
C GLY A 11 15.53 8.60 10.92
N HIS A 12 15.39 8.50 9.57
CA HIS A 12 14.55 9.41 8.80
C HIS A 12 13.03 9.24 9.09
N MET A 13 12.57 8.07 9.56
CA MET A 13 11.16 7.85 9.90
C MET A 13 10.75 8.60 11.16
N THR A 14 11.63 8.67 12.17
CA THR A 14 11.40 9.54 13.36
C THR A 14 11.27 11.01 12.94
N LYS A 15 12.10 11.47 12.01
CA LYS A 15 11.99 12.84 11.46
C LYS A 15 10.67 13.04 10.72
N THR A 16 10.23 12.03 9.96
CA THR A 16 8.93 12.07 9.25
C THR A 16 7.77 12.15 10.24
N LYS A 17 7.76 11.32 11.30
CA LYS A 17 6.72 11.38 12.35
C LYS A 17 6.64 12.79 12.96
N ARG A 18 7.76 13.35 13.38
CA ARG A 18 7.81 14.73 13.93
C ARG A 18 7.30 15.77 12.94
N MET A 19 7.70 15.68 11.68
CA MET A 19 7.25 16.59 10.63
C MET A 19 5.73 16.49 10.43
N ILE A 20 5.15 15.29 10.38
CA ILE A 20 3.70 15.09 10.27
C ILE A 20 2.97 15.80 11.41
N VAL A 21 3.38 15.54 12.65
CA VAL A 21 2.76 16.15 13.85
C VAL A 21 2.86 17.69 13.81
N THR A 22 4.03 18.22 13.43
CA THR A 22 4.24 19.69 13.33
C THR A 22 3.35 20.31 12.26
N GLU A 23 3.22 19.70 11.08
CA GLU A 23 2.43 20.24 9.97
C GLU A 23 0.91 20.04 10.18
N MET A 24 0.50 19.12 11.04
CA MET A 24 -0.92 18.74 11.21
C MET A 24 -1.81 19.91 11.60
N GLY A 25 -1.28 20.87 12.37
CA GLY A 25 -2.01 22.10 12.73
C GLY A 25 -2.49 22.93 11.54
N HIS A 26 -1.76 22.86 10.43
CA HIS A 26 -2.04 23.60 9.20
C HIS A 26 -2.90 22.83 8.19
N MET A 27 -3.24 21.59 8.49
CA MET A 27 -4.03 20.74 7.58
C MET A 27 -5.53 20.86 7.85
N ASP A 28 -6.31 20.81 6.77
CA ASP A 28 -7.77 20.78 6.84
C ASP A 28 -8.30 19.33 6.88
N ALA A 29 -7.62 18.41 6.20
CA ALA A 29 -7.93 16.99 6.17
C ALA A 29 -6.67 16.14 5.95
N VAL A 30 -6.82 14.84 6.12
CA VAL A 30 -5.80 13.82 5.83
C VAL A 30 -6.31 12.88 4.75
N CYS A 31 -5.46 12.57 3.77
CA CYS A 31 -5.64 11.52 2.79
C CYS A 31 -4.70 10.37 3.15
N GLU A 32 -5.24 9.25 3.63
CA GLU A 32 -4.48 8.04 3.95
C GLU A 32 -4.57 7.07 2.77
N ILE A 33 -3.44 6.78 2.11
CA ILE A 33 -3.39 5.85 0.98
C ILE A 33 -2.98 4.48 1.46
N LEU A 34 -3.85 3.50 1.24
CA LEU A 34 -3.67 2.10 1.60
C LEU A 34 -3.57 1.23 0.34
N ASP A 35 -2.89 0.10 0.46
CA ASP A 35 -2.86 -0.92 -0.59
C ASP A 35 -4.10 -1.82 -0.45
N ALA A 36 -4.96 -1.85 -1.46
CA ALA A 36 -6.20 -2.62 -1.43
C ALA A 36 -5.99 -4.13 -1.30
N ARG A 37 -4.77 -4.63 -1.52
CA ARG A 37 -4.41 -6.05 -1.32
C ARG A 37 -4.18 -6.38 0.16
N ILE A 38 -3.80 -5.38 0.96
CA ILE A 38 -3.42 -5.50 2.39
C ILE A 38 -3.90 -4.27 3.17
N PRO A 39 -5.21 -4.00 3.25
CA PRO A 39 -5.74 -2.74 3.75
C PRO A 39 -5.35 -2.40 5.18
N ILE A 40 -5.27 -3.40 6.08
CA ILE A 40 -4.84 -3.18 7.47
C ILE A 40 -3.33 -3.19 7.60
N SER A 41 -2.63 -4.17 7.01
CA SER A 41 -1.16 -4.21 7.07
C SER A 41 -0.51 -2.98 6.42
N SER A 42 -1.17 -2.34 5.46
CA SER A 42 -0.67 -1.09 4.85
C SER A 42 -1.02 0.17 5.64
N ARG A 43 -1.78 0.04 6.73
CA ARG A 43 -2.16 1.14 7.61
C ARG A 43 -1.19 1.26 8.77
N ASN A 44 -0.49 2.39 8.85
CA ASN A 44 0.40 2.65 9.97
C ASN A 44 -0.44 2.93 11.25
N PRO A 45 -0.28 2.16 12.33
CA PRO A 45 -1.08 2.30 13.55
C PRO A 45 -0.94 3.67 14.22
N ASP A 46 0.21 4.33 14.07
CA ASP A 46 0.45 5.67 14.64
C ASP A 46 -0.38 6.78 13.95
N VAL A 47 -0.98 6.51 12.78
CA VAL A 47 -1.69 7.53 12.00
C VAL A 47 -2.89 8.09 12.76
N ASP A 48 -3.62 7.26 13.51
CA ASP A 48 -4.80 7.73 14.26
C ASP A 48 -4.42 8.76 15.32
N GLU A 49 -3.35 8.51 16.07
CA GLU A 49 -2.82 9.45 17.08
C GLU A 49 -2.28 10.73 16.43
N MET A 50 -1.44 10.57 15.39
CA MET A 50 -0.81 11.73 14.72
C MET A 50 -1.80 12.66 14.03
N THR A 51 -2.95 12.15 13.64
CA THR A 51 -3.95 12.91 12.86
C THR A 51 -5.26 13.12 13.62
N ALA A 52 -5.25 12.97 14.94
CA ALA A 52 -6.42 13.10 15.79
C ALA A 52 -7.20 14.38 15.49
N GLY A 53 -8.52 14.27 15.37
CA GLY A 53 -9.44 15.39 15.13
C GLY A 53 -9.46 15.92 13.69
N LYS A 54 -8.71 15.34 12.75
CA LYS A 54 -8.78 15.73 11.33
C LYS A 54 -9.72 14.82 10.55
N PRO A 55 -10.60 15.41 9.70
CA PRO A 55 -11.37 14.64 8.72
C PRO A 55 -10.43 13.79 7.85
N ARG A 56 -10.82 12.53 7.58
CA ARG A 56 -9.99 11.59 6.86
C ARG A 56 -10.66 11.03 5.61
N LEU A 57 -9.92 11.04 4.50
CA LEU A 57 -10.23 10.30 3.30
C LEU A 57 -9.27 9.12 3.19
N VAL A 58 -9.79 7.91 3.24
CA VAL A 58 -9.04 6.67 2.95
C VAL A 58 -9.10 6.42 1.44
N VAL A 59 -7.93 6.21 0.83
CA VAL A 59 -7.82 5.81 -0.57
C VAL A 59 -7.34 4.36 -0.63
N LEU A 60 -8.20 3.44 -1.04
CA LEU A 60 -7.82 2.06 -1.36
C LEU A 60 -7.21 2.06 -2.77
N ASN A 61 -5.89 2.07 -2.85
CA ASN A 61 -5.16 2.09 -4.12
C ASN A 61 -4.83 0.68 -4.61
N ARG A 62 -4.48 0.54 -5.89
CA ARG A 62 -4.18 -0.75 -6.56
C ARG A 62 -5.40 -1.69 -6.62
N VAL A 63 -6.60 -1.16 -6.75
CA VAL A 63 -7.82 -1.98 -6.87
C VAL A 63 -7.84 -2.89 -8.10
N ASP A 64 -7.01 -2.61 -9.11
CA ASP A 64 -6.77 -3.49 -10.26
C ASP A 64 -6.03 -4.78 -9.90
N GLN A 65 -5.35 -4.82 -8.75
CA GLN A 65 -4.59 -5.96 -8.24
C GLN A 65 -5.25 -6.64 -7.03
N ALA A 66 -6.31 -6.05 -6.48
CA ALA A 66 -7.06 -6.55 -5.33
C ALA A 66 -8.35 -7.27 -5.74
N ASP A 67 -8.83 -8.17 -4.89
CA ASP A 67 -10.13 -8.80 -5.07
C ASP A 67 -11.23 -7.73 -4.97
N PRO A 68 -12.12 -7.60 -5.98
CA PRO A 68 -13.13 -6.55 -5.98
C PRO A 68 -14.20 -6.73 -4.89
N LYS A 69 -14.50 -7.97 -4.48
CA LYS A 69 -15.47 -8.23 -3.40
C LYS A 69 -14.90 -7.81 -2.05
N GLU A 70 -13.65 -8.22 -1.77
CA GLU A 70 -12.96 -7.80 -0.55
C GLU A 70 -12.68 -6.29 -0.55
N THR A 71 -12.33 -5.68 -1.68
CA THR A 71 -12.20 -4.21 -1.79
C THR A 71 -13.48 -3.50 -1.38
N ALA A 72 -14.65 -3.97 -1.86
CA ALA A 72 -15.95 -3.38 -1.49
C ALA A 72 -16.27 -3.56 0.01
N ARG A 73 -15.93 -4.73 0.60
CA ARG A 73 -16.11 -4.98 2.04
C ARG A 73 -15.22 -4.07 2.88
N TRP A 74 -13.96 -3.91 2.50
CA TRP A 74 -13.04 -2.98 3.15
C TRP A 74 -13.48 -1.52 3.02
N ALA A 75 -13.98 -1.13 1.86
CA ALA A 75 -14.54 0.21 1.68
C ALA A 75 -15.73 0.46 2.62
N ALA A 76 -16.63 -0.54 2.78
CA ALA A 76 -17.73 -0.47 3.73
C ALA A 76 -17.25 -0.40 5.19
N TYR A 77 -16.24 -1.20 5.54
CA TYR A 77 -15.61 -1.19 6.87
C TYR A 77 -15.07 0.20 7.24
N PHE A 78 -14.29 0.83 6.36
CA PHE A 78 -13.74 2.16 6.63
C PHE A 78 -14.81 3.24 6.67
N ARG A 79 -15.86 3.16 5.84
CA ARG A 79 -17.03 4.05 5.95
C ARG A 79 -17.75 3.88 7.29
N GLY A 80 -17.88 2.65 7.79
CA GLY A 80 -18.43 2.35 9.12
C GLY A 80 -17.61 2.93 10.27
N LYS A 81 -16.31 3.18 10.06
CA LYS A 81 -15.43 3.90 11.00
C LYS A 81 -15.54 5.44 10.89
N GLY A 82 -16.40 5.95 10.02
CA GLY A 82 -16.61 7.39 9.83
C GLY A 82 -15.65 8.04 8.84
N TYR A 83 -14.89 7.27 8.06
CA TYR A 83 -13.98 7.81 7.04
C TYR A 83 -14.68 7.94 5.69
N ALA A 84 -14.35 8.98 4.92
CA ALA A 84 -14.64 8.97 3.50
C ALA A 84 -13.71 7.96 2.81
N VAL A 85 -14.22 7.29 1.76
CA VAL A 85 -13.45 6.23 1.08
C VAL A 85 -13.49 6.44 -0.43
N LEU A 86 -12.31 6.35 -1.05
CA LEU A 86 -12.12 6.38 -2.50
C LEU A 86 -11.36 5.13 -2.94
N GLU A 87 -11.89 4.44 -3.93
CA GLU A 87 -11.21 3.32 -4.58
C GLU A 87 -10.42 3.84 -5.78
N SER A 88 -9.15 3.41 -5.92
CA SER A 88 -8.23 3.98 -6.91
C SER A 88 -7.31 2.95 -7.56
N ASN A 89 -7.06 3.15 -8.84
CA ASN A 89 -5.87 2.68 -9.52
C ASN A 89 -5.09 3.91 -10.02
N ALA A 90 -4.13 4.35 -9.21
CA ALA A 90 -3.35 5.55 -9.52
C ALA A 90 -2.54 5.42 -10.83
N LYS A 91 -2.18 4.20 -11.26
CA LYS A 91 -1.39 3.96 -12.48
C LYS A 91 -2.18 4.33 -13.74
N ASN A 92 -3.45 3.95 -13.83
CA ASN A 92 -4.31 4.26 -14.97
C ASN A 92 -5.25 5.46 -14.75
N GLY A 93 -5.32 5.98 -13.51
CA GLY A 93 -6.12 7.15 -13.16
C GLY A 93 -7.55 6.88 -12.71
N VAL A 94 -7.95 5.61 -12.57
CA VAL A 94 -9.27 5.26 -12.01
C VAL A 94 -9.37 5.82 -10.59
N GLY A 95 -10.50 6.45 -10.28
CA GLY A 95 -10.78 7.06 -8.97
C GLY A 95 -10.11 8.41 -8.73
N THR A 96 -9.02 8.76 -9.44
CA THR A 96 -8.28 10.00 -9.16
C THR A 96 -9.03 11.28 -9.54
N ALA A 97 -9.90 11.23 -10.54
CA ALA A 97 -10.72 12.38 -10.95
C ALA A 97 -11.76 12.78 -9.89
N GLN A 98 -12.21 11.85 -9.08
CA GLN A 98 -13.20 12.08 -8.00
C GLN A 98 -12.56 12.66 -6.73
N PHE A 99 -11.23 12.66 -6.61
CA PHE A 99 -10.53 13.04 -5.39
C PHE A 99 -10.90 14.44 -4.88
N ALA A 100 -10.83 15.45 -5.75
CA ALA A 100 -11.12 16.84 -5.35
C ALA A 100 -12.57 17.01 -4.87
N ALA A 101 -13.52 16.35 -5.53
CA ALA A 101 -14.93 16.34 -5.11
C ALA A 101 -15.12 15.62 -3.77
N ALA A 102 -14.46 14.48 -3.57
CA ALA A 102 -14.52 13.73 -2.31
C ALA A 102 -13.97 14.54 -1.13
N VAL A 103 -12.86 15.27 -1.33
CA VAL A 103 -12.28 16.17 -0.31
C VAL A 103 -13.24 17.31 0.03
N ARG A 104 -13.87 17.94 -0.97
CA ARG A 104 -14.82 19.03 -0.74
C ARG A 104 -16.09 18.55 -0.03
N GLU A 105 -16.60 17.37 -0.37
CA GLU A 105 -17.73 16.77 0.34
C GLU A 105 -17.38 16.44 1.79
N LEU A 106 -16.19 15.85 2.03
CA LEU A 106 -15.68 15.56 3.37
C LEU A 106 -15.58 16.83 4.24
N LEU A 107 -15.29 17.96 3.64
CA LEU A 107 -15.07 19.24 4.33
C LEU A 107 -16.22 20.24 4.17
N LYS A 108 -17.38 19.84 3.64
CA LYS A 108 -18.46 20.76 3.25
C LYS A 108 -18.89 21.70 4.38
N ASP A 109 -19.06 21.19 5.60
CA ASP A 109 -19.50 22.00 6.75
C ASP A 109 -18.43 23.02 7.15
N LYS A 110 -17.17 22.62 7.07
CA LYS A 110 -16.03 23.52 7.31
C LYS A 110 -15.91 24.60 6.22
N LEU A 111 -16.07 24.22 4.97
CA LEU A 111 -16.06 25.13 3.83
C LEU A 111 -17.22 26.14 3.90
N GLN A 112 -18.42 25.69 4.30
CA GLN A 112 -19.55 26.56 4.53
C GLN A 112 -19.24 27.58 5.66
N SER A 113 -18.69 27.11 6.78
CA SER A 113 -18.29 28.01 7.89
C SER A 113 -17.24 29.05 7.46
N TYR A 114 -16.35 28.72 6.52
CA TYR A 114 -15.40 29.69 5.96
C TYR A 114 -16.12 30.70 5.06
N ALA A 115 -17.05 30.28 4.23
CA ALA A 115 -17.85 31.15 3.36
C ALA A 115 -18.67 32.15 4.20
N ASP A 116 -19.32 31.66 5.26
CA ASP A 116 -20.13 32.49 6.18
C ASP A 116 -19.26 33.57 6.88
N LYS A 117 -17.98 33.33 7.06
CA LYS A 117 -17.00 34.28 7.60
C LYS A 117 -16.32 35.16 6.53
N GLY A 118 -16.81 35.12 5.29
CA GLY A 118 -16.26 35.90 4.17
C GLY A 118 -14.94 35.36 3.60
N GLN A 119 -14.50 34.14 4.00
CA GLN A 119 -13.25 33.51 3.52
C GLN A 119 -13.53 32.65 2.27
N VAL A 120 -14.16 33.25 1.27
CA VAL A 120 -14.42 32.55 0.01
C VAL A 120 -13.13 32.30 -0.77
N GLY A 121 -12.95 31.08 -1.32
CA GLY A 121 -11.75 30.75 -2.11
C GLY A 121 -10.53 30.38 -1.29
N ARG A 122 -10.67 30.18 0.02
CA ARG A 122 -9.55 29.68 0.86
C ARG A 122 -9.02 28.34 0.35
N VAL A 123 -7.71 28.23 0.23
CA VAL A 123 -7.05 26.99 -0.19
C VAL A 123 -7.16 25.94 0.91
N VAL A 124 -7.74 24.81 0.55
CA VAL A 124 -7.82 23.60 1.39
C VAL A 124 -6.49 22.86 1.33
N ARG A 125 -5.98 22.46 2.48
CA ARG A 125 -4.72 21.76 2.66
C ARG A 125 -4.94 20.34 3.12
N VAL A 126 -4.48 19.37 2.34
CA VAL A 126 -4.63 17.94 2.62
C VAL A 126 -3.26 17.30 2.72
N MET A 127 -2.97 16.69 3.87
CA MET A 127 -1.76 15.89 4.04
C MET A 127 -1.98 14.50 3.46
N VAL A 128 -1.05 14.02 2.63
CA VAL A 128 -1.11 12.67 2.07
C VAL A 128 -0.16 11.76 2.81
N LEU A 129 -0.70 10.74 3.46
CA LEU A 129 0.01 9.73 4.24
C LEU A 129 -0.06 8.37 3.57
N GLY A 130 0.87 7.49 3.91
CA GLY A 130 0.89 6.10 3.49
C GLY A 130 2.28 5.49 3.63
N ILE A 131 2.32 4.16 3.62
CA ILE A 131 3.57 3.41 3.68
C ILE A 131 4.42 3.58 2.41
N PRO A 132 5.70 3.18 2.42
CA PRO A 132 6.49 3.12 1.20
C PRO A 132 5.82 2.23 0.12
N ASN A 133 6.00 2.58 -1.13
CA ASN A 133 5.53 1.85 -2.32
C ASN A 133 4.01 1.62 -2.45
N VAL A 134 3.19 2.21 -1.60
CA VAL A 134 1.72 2.13 -1.70
C VAL A 134 1.16 2.85 -2.95
N GLY A 135 2.01 3.58 -3.67
CA GLY A 135 1.63 4.35 -4.86
C GLY A 135 1.27 5.81 -4.61
N LYS A 136 1.66 6.37 -3.45
CA LYS A 136 1.35 7.72 -3.01
C LYS A 136 1.73 8.80 -4.03
N SER A 137 3.00 8.86 -4.45
CA SER A 137 3.46 9.86 -5.41
C SER A 137 2.82 9.69 -6.80
N THR A 138 2.54 8.45 -7.21
CA THR A 138 1.80 8.17 -8.45
C THR A 138 0.37 8.72 -8.37
N PHE A 139 -0.31 8.51 -7.24
CA PHE A 139 -1.64 9.04 -6.99
C PHE A 139 -1.66 10.57 -7.02
N ILE A 140 -0.75 11.22 -6.29
CA ILE A 140 -0.61 12.67 -6.25
C ILE A 140 -0.40 13.25 -7.66
N ASN A 141 0.51 12.66 -8.45
CA ASN A 141 0.77 13.10 -9.82
C ASN A 141 -0.45 13.00 -10.72
N LYS A 142 -1.25 11.94 -10.56
CA LYS A 142 -2.49 11.77 -11.34
C LYS A 142 -3.55 12.79 -10.93
N VAL A 143 -3.74 13.01 -9.64
CA VAL A 143 -4.69 14.01 -9.10
C VAL A 143 -4.30 15.42 -9.54
N ALA A 144 -3.01 15.77 -9.46
CA ALA A 144 -2.49 17.07 -9.88
C ALA A 144 -2.38 17.24 -11.41
N LYS A 145 -2.65 16.18 -12.19
CA LYS A 145 -2.52 16.15 -13.66
C LYS A 145 -1.13 16.58 -14.17
N ARG A 146 -0.09 16.36 -13.38
CA ARG A 146 1.29 16.72 -13.70
C ARG A 146 2.30 15.84 -12.97
N LYS A 147 3.53 15.77 -13.50
CA LYS A 147 4.64 15.04 -12.85
C LYS A 147 5.39 15.97 -11.90
N THR A 148 4.87 16.16 -10.71
CA THR A 148 5.47 17.03 -9.69
C THR A 148 6.14 16.20 -8.59
N ALA A 149 5.51 15.14 -8.11
CA ALA A 149 6.06 14.24 -7.12
C ALA A 149 6.94 13.16 -7.80
N LYS A 150 8.09 12.84 -7.18
CA LYS A 150 8.95 11.75 -7.66
C LYS A 150 8.26 10.42 -7.36
N ALA A 151 7.96 9.66 -8.41
CA ALA A 151 7.35 8.35 -8.32
C ALA A 151 8.32 7.28 -8.86
N GLU A 152 8.77 6.38 -8.02
CA GLU A 152 9.55 5.20 -8.37
C GLU A 152 9.05 4.02 -7.54
N ASP A 153 9.21 2.80 -8.05
CA ASP A 153 8.84 1.57 -7.35
C ASP A 153 9.95 1.11 -6.36
N ARG A 154 10.60 2.09 -5.69
CA ARG A 154 11.63 1.82 -4.67
C ARG A 154 11.31 2.52 -3.37
N PRO A 155 11.45 1.84 -2.20
CA PRO A 155 11.22 2.46 -0.90
C PRO A 155 12.15 3.67 -0.66
N GLY A 156 11.61 4.78 -0.15
CA GLY A 156 12.38 5.95 0.27
C GLY A 156 12.67 6.98 -0.83
N VAL A 157 11.93 6.99 -1.93
CA VAL A 157 12.09 7.95 -3.03
C VAL A 157 11.72 9.38 -2.61
N THR A 158 10.60 9.56 -1.92
CA THR A 158 10.22 10.86 -1.36
C THR A 158 10.98 11.09 -0.06
N ARG A 159 12.00 11.95 -0.09
CA ARG A 159 12.90 12.23 1.06
C ARG A 159 12.51 13.46 1.87
N SER A 160 11.65 14.33 1.32
CA SER A 160 11.22 15.58 1.96
C SER A 160 9.77 15.88 1.63
N LYS A 161 9.11 16.69 2.48
CA LYS A 161 7.76 17.18 2.21
C LYS A 161 7.73 18.05 0.96
N GLN A 162 6.66 17.96 0.17
CA GLN A 162 6.47 18.78 -1.03
C GLN A 162 5.00 19.21 -1.14
N TRP A 163 4.77 20.52 -1.37
CA TRP A 163 3.45 21.03 -1.69
C TRP A 163 3.13 20.82 -3.17
N VAL A 164 1.96 20.27 -3.45
CA VAL A 164 1.48 19.97 -4.80
C VAL A 164 0.08 20.54 -4.97
N PRO A 165 -0.08 21.67 -5.70
CA PRO A 165 -1.40 22.20 -5.99
C PRO A 165 -2.15 21.29 -6.97
N VAL A 166 -3.40 21.01 -6.62
CA VAL A 166 -4.36 20.26 -7.46
C VAL A 166 -5.16 21.22 -8.33
N ASP A 167 -5.70 22.25 -7.72
CA ASP A 167 -6.40 23.36 -8.39
C ASP A 167 -6.20 24.68 -7.59
N SER A 168 -6.96 25.72 -7.92
CA SER A 168 -6.83 27.04 -7.27
C SER A 168 -7.21 27.06 -5.78
N THR A 169 -7.93 26.02 -5.31
CA THR A 169 -8.48 25.96 -3.95
C THR A 169 -8.08 24.70 -3.18
N LEU A 170 -7.25 23.84 -3.75
CA LEU A 170 -6.82 22.58 -3.13
C LEU A 170 -5.34 22.32 -3.37
N GLU A 171 -4.59 22.14 -2.32
CA GLU A 171 -3.19 21.70 -2.36
C GLU A 171 -2.94 20.49 -1.47
N LEU A 172 -2.02 19.64 -1.90
CA LEU A 172 -1.59 18.43 -1.20
C LEU A 172 -0.21 18.62 -0.60
N LEU A 173 0.00 18.13 0.60
CA LEU A 173 1.33 17.94 1.16
C LEU A 173 1.75 16.50 0.98
N ASP A 174 2.64 16.23 0.00
CA ASP A 174 3.29 14.92 -0.14
C ASP A 174 4.29 14.71 0.99
N THR A 175 4.20 13.56 1.65
CA THR A 175 5.08 13.20 2.76
C THR A 175 5.87 11.94 2.41
N PRO A 176 7.07 11.74 2.99
CA PRO A 176 7.78 10.47 2.87
C PRO A 176 6.92 9.31 3.37
N GLY A 177 7.04 8.15 2.72
CA GLY A 177 6.39 6.92 3.20
C GLY A 177 6.93 6.53 4.58
N MET A 178 6.05 6.15 5.49
CA MET A 178 6.42 5.84 6.88
C MET A 178 5.88 4.48 7.28
N LEU A 179 6.79 3.61 7.74
CA LEU A 179 6.48 2.41 8.51
C LEU A 179 6.65 2.72 10.01
N TRP A 180 6.37 1.75 10.86
CA TRP A 180 6.54 1.84 12.32
C TRP A 180 7.64 0.89 12.80
N PRO A 181 8.19 1.10 14.02
CA PRO A 181 9.44 0.47 14.44
C PRO A 181 9.41 -1.05 14.60
N LYS A 182 8.26 -1.60 14.96
CA LYS A 182 8.10 -3.02 15.27
C LYS A 182 6.74 -3.53 14.77
N PHE A 183 6.77 -4.63 14.03
CA PHE A 183 5.57 -5.36 13.66
C PHE A 183 5.27 -6.39 14.75
N GLU A 184 4.15 -6.21 15.45
CA GLU A 184 3.73 -7.13 16.51
C GLU A 184 3.20 -8.45 15.92
N ASP A 185 2.59 -8.37 14.73
CA ASP A 185 2.12 -9.51 13.96
C ASP A 185 3.08 -9.79 12.80
N VAL A 186 3.58 -11.03 12.76
CA VAL A 186 4.46 -11.54 11.69
C VAL A 186 3.78 -11.42 10.33
N ASN A 187 2.46 -11.67 10.25
CA ASN A 187 1.72 -11.59 8.99
C ASN A 187 1.75 -10.18 8.40
N VAL A 188 1.67 -9.14 9.24
CA VAL A 188 1.81 -7.75 8.79
C VAL A 188 3.16 -7.54 8.11
N GLY A 189 4.25 -8.01 8.72
CA GLY A 189 5.59 -7.94 8.15
C GLY A 189 5.68 -8.66 6.80
N MET A 190 5.09 -9.85 6.70
CA MET A 190 5.03 -10.64 5.46
C MET A 190 4.25 -9.92 4.37
N HIS A 191 3.05 -9.41 4.67
CA HIS A 191 2.22 -8.66 3.72
C HIS A 191 2.93 -7.41 3.19
N LEU A 192 3.63 -6.67 4.06
CA LEU A 192 4.44 -5.53 3.68
C LEU A 192 5.63 -5.92 2.78
N ALA A 193 6.26 -7.06 3.05
CA ALA A 193 7.34 -7.59 2.23
C ALA A 193 6.84 -8.06 0.87
N TYR A 194 5.74 -8.83 0.80
CA TYR A 194 5.14 -9.27 -0.46
C TYR A 194 4.80 -8.10 -1.38
N THR A 195 4.31 -7.00 -0.83
CA THR A 195 3.92 -5.81 -1.60
C THR A 195 5.08 -4.85 -1.88
N GLY A 196 6.28 -5.12 -1.35
CA GLY A 196 7.48 -4.32 -1.57
C GLY A 196 7.52 -3.03 -0.74
N ALA A 197 6.73 -2.92 0.33
CA ALA A 197 6.81 -1.80 1.27
C ALA A 197 8.09 -1.88 2.13
N ILE A 198 8.58 -3.09 2.37
CA ILE A 198 9.90 -3.39 2.95
C ILE A 198 10.87 -3.71 1.81
N LYS A 199 12.13 -3.32 1.96
CA LYS A 199 13.19 -3.61 0.97
C LYS A 199 13.56 -5.09 1.00
N ASP A 200 13.79 -5.65 -0.18
CA ASP A 200 14.22 -7.04 -0.32
C ASP A 200 15.59 -7.33 0.32
N ASP A 201 16.48 -6.32 0.39
CA ASP A 201 17.83 -6.44 0.96
C ASP A 201 17.85 -6.81 2.46
N VAL A 202 16.72 -6.68 3.16
CA VAL A 202 16.61 -6.96 4.60
C VAL A 202 15.88 -8.28 4.89
N MET A 203 15.53 -9.04 3.85
CA MET A 203 14.76 -10.27 3.94
C MET A 203 15.50 -11.41 3.23
N ASP A 204 15.30 -12.64 3.71
CA ASP A 204 15.60 -13.82 2.92
C ASP A 204 14.55 -13.97 1.82
N ILE A 205 14.95 -13.68 0.59
CA ILE A 205 14.05 -13.67 -0.58
C ILE A 205 13.53 -15.07 -0.90
N GLU A 206 14.33 -16.10 -0.68
CA GLU A 206 13.94 -17.48 -0.94
C GLU A 206 12.90 -17.96 0.06
N GLU A 207 13.11 -17.64 1.34
CA GLU A 207 12.15 -17.91 2.39
C GLU A 207 10.84 -17.13 2.16
N LEU A 208 10.92 -15.83 1.84
CA LEU A 208 9.77 -14.98 1.53
C LEU A 208 8.97 -15.52 0.34
N GLY A 209 9.69 -15.92 -0.73
CA GLY A 209 9.06 -16.51 -1.93
C GLY A 209 8.38 -17.85 -1.63
N SER A 210 8.98 -18.66 -0.77
CA SER A 210 8.42 -19.95 -0.34
C SER A 210 7.10 -19.77 0.42
N TYR A 211 7.04 -18.84 1.37
CA TYR A 211 5.79 -18.54 2.09
C TYR A 211 4.70 -17.95 1.17
N LEU A 212 5.07 -17.07 0.25
CA LEU A 212 4.10 -16.55 -0.73
C LEU A 212 3.58 -17.68 -1.64
N MET A 213 4.47 -18.57 -2.10
CA MET A 213 4.09 -19.71 -2.94
C MET A 213 3.15 -20.66 -2.20
N GLU A 214 3.42 -20.93 -0.92
CA GLU A 214 2.55 -21.75 -0.07
C GLU A 214 1.17 -21.12 0.11
N TYR A 215 1.11 -19.84 0.43
CA TYR A 215 -0.14 -19.09 0.57
C TYR A 215 -0.96 -19.15 -0.73
N LEU A 216 -0.33 -18.87 -1.87
CA LEU A 216 -1.00 -18.90 -3.16
C LEU A 216 -1.42 -20.34 -3.55
N GLY A 217 -0.61 -21.35 -3.23
CA GLY A 217 -0.94 -22.75 -3.45
C GLY A 217 -2.19 -23.19 -2.68
N LYS A 218 -2.31 -22.78 -1.42
CA LYS A 218 -3.45 -23.09 -0.55
C LYS A 218 -4.74 -22.33 -0.94
N HIS A 219 -4.63 -21.05 -1.22
CA HIS A 219 -5.81 -20.18 -1.38
C HIS A 219 -6.14 -19.89 -2.86
N TYR A 220 -5.18 -19.98 -3.75
CA TYR A 220 -5.29 -19.59 -5.16
C TYR A 220 -4.63 -20.59 -6.11
N ALA A 221 -4.83 -21.90 -5.86
CA ALA A 221 -4.23 -23.01 -6.61
C ALA A 221 -4.37 -22.86 -8.14
N ALA A 222 -5.53 -22.35 -8.60
CA ALA A 222 -5.78 -22.13 -10.02
C ALA A 222 -4.76 -21.18 -10.67
N VAL A 223 -4.33 -20.15 -9.93
CA VAL A 223 -3.32 -19.17 -10.41
C VAL A 223 -1.96 -19.84 -10.59
N ILE A 224 -1.56 -20.68 -9.64
CA ILE A 224 -0.29 -21.42 -9.69
C ILE A 224 -0.30 -22.40 -10.88
N ARG A 225 -1.42 -23.12 -11.05
CA ARG A 225 -1.62 -24.03 -12.17
C ARG A 225 -1.55 -23.32 -13.51
N GLU A 226 -2.25 -22.20 -13.64
CA GLU A 226 -2.30 -21.45 -14.88
C GLU A 226 -0.95 -20.80 -15.21
N ARG A 227 -0.32 -20.16 -14.23
CA ARG A 227 0.89 -19.38 -14.45
C ARG A 227 2.16 -20.21 -14.54
N TYR A 228 2.32 -21.18 -13.64
CA TYR A 228 3.56 -21.96 -13.50
C TYR A 228 3.43 -23.38 -14.05
N LYS A 229 2.22 -23.79 -14.46
CA LYS A 229 1.94 -25.15 -15.00
C LYS A 229 2.30 -26.25 -14.01
N VAL A 230 2.07 -25.98 -12.72
CA VAL A 230 2.29 -26.89 -11.59
C VAL A 230 0.99 -27.00 -10.80
N GLU A 231 0.58 -28.21 -10.46
CA GLU A 231 -0.57 -28.46 -9.59
C GLU A 231 -0.09 -28.45 -8.13
N PRO A 232 -0.56 -27.53 -7.26
CA PRO A 232 -0.28 -27.61 -5.83
C PRO A 232 -0.85 -28.89 -5.24
N GLN A 233 -0.10 -29.53 -4.34
CA GLN A 233 -0.53 -30.73 -3.64
C GLN A 233 -1.05 -30.38 -2.24
N GLU A 234 -1.88 -31.24 -1.66
CA GLU A 234 -2.34 -31.10 -0.30
C GLU A 234 -1.12 -31.18 0.66
N ASP A 235 -1.05 -30.27 1.62
CA ASP A 235 0.06 -30.16 2.59
C ASP A 235 1.46 -29.96 2.00
N GLU A 236 1.58 -29.60 0.71
CA GLU A 236 2.86 -29.30 0.08
C GLU A 236 3.48 -28.04 0.69
N MET A 237 4.76 -28.13 1.12
CA MET A 237 5.49 -26.98 1.59
C MET A 237 5.76 -25.99 0.46
N GLY A 238 5.72 -24.70 0.78
CA GLY A 238 5.93 -23.64 -0.21
C GLY A 238 7.26 -23.73 -0.94
N TYR A 239 8.32 -24.22 -0.28
CA TYR A 239 9.63 -24.44 -0.89
C TYR A 239 9.60 -25.51 -1.98
N ASP A 240 8.87 -26.62 -1.73
CA ASP A 240 8.76 -27.73 -2.70
C ASP A 240 7.97 -27.29 -3.93
N LEU A 241 6.85 -26.60 -3.71
CA LEU A 241 6.03 -26.04 -4.79
C LEU A 241 6.82 -24.98 -5.60
N LEU A 242 7.58 -24.13 -4.93
CA LEU A 242 8.47 -23.13 -5.55
C LEU A 242 9.54 -23.81 -6.40
N THR A 243 10.16 -24.87 -5.88
CA THR A 243 11.18 -25.68 -6.59
C THR A 243 10.58 -26.32 -7.84
N ARG A 244 9.39 -26.91 -7.75
CA ARG A 244 8.68 -27.49 -8.90
C ARG A 244 8.36 -26.44 -9.96
N ALA A 245 7.92 -25.26 -9.54
CA ALA A 245 7.65 -24.14 -10.43
C ALA A 245 8.93 -23.63 -11.12
N GLY A 246 10.01 -23.50 -10.38
CA GLY A 246 11.33 -23.10 -10.91
C GLY A 246 11.86 -24.12 -11.93
N ARG A 247 11.74 -25.41 -11.66
CA ARG A 247 12.10 -26.47 -12.60
C ARG A 247 11.26 -26.40 -13.88
N LYS A 248 9.95 -26.18 -13.75
CA LYS A 248 9.05 -26.06 -14.90
C LYS A 248 9.38 -24.83 -15.75
N ARG A 249 9.90 -23.77 -15.15
CA ARG A 249 10.38 -22.53 -15.81
C ARG A 249 11.80 -22.69 -16.41
N GLY A 250 12.48 -23.81 -16.14
CA GLY A 250 13.85 -24.03 -16.59
C GLY A 250 14.90 -23.18 -15.84
N PHE A 251 14.59 -22.76 -14.60
CA PHE A 251 15.55 -22.05 -13.75
C PHE A 251 16.46 -23.06 -13.09
N LEU A 252 17.51 -23.45 -13.81
CA LEU A 252 18.46 -24.47 -13.37
C LEU A 252 19.87 -23.86 -13.22
N MET A 253 20.56 -24.26 -12.17
CA MET A 253 21.97 -24.00 -11.94
C MET A 253 22.84 -25.15 -12.46
N ARG A 254 24.16 -25.04 -12.31
CA ARG A 254 25.10 -26.14 -12.61
C ARG A 254 24.77 -27.35 -11.72
N GLY A 255 24.70 -28.55 -12.30
CA GLY A 255 24.32 -29.76 -11.57
C GLY A 255 22.81 -30.08 -11.57
N ALA A 256 22.01 -29.35 -12.38
CA ALA A 256 20.57 -29.51 -12.51
C ALA A 256 19.76 -29.20 -11.22
N GLU A 257 20.39 -28.50 -10.28
CA GLU A 257 19.67 -27.93 -9.13
C GLU A 257 18.80 -26.75 -9.58
N VAL A 258 17.67 -26.54 -8.89
CA VAL A 258 16.77 -25.44 -9.19
C VAL A 258 17.27 -24.16 -8.54
N ASP A 259 17.31 -23.06 -9.30
CA ASP A 259 17.57 -21.71 -8.82
C ASP A 259 16.30 -21.15 -8.16
N THR A 260 16.10 -21.53 -6.91
CA THR A 260 14.93 -21.18 -6.10
C THR A 260 14.94 -19.70 -5.72
N GLU A 261 16.09 -19.08 -5.53
CA GLU A 261 16.20 -17.64 -5.31
C GLU A 261 15.69 -16.85 -6.51
N ARG A 262 16.10 -17.23 -7.71
CA ARG A 262 15.60 -16.61 -8.95
C ARG A 262 14.09 -16.82 -9.11
N MET A 263 13.58 -18.00 -8.77
CA MET A 263 12.15 -18.27 -8.83
C MET A 263 11.37 -17.41 -7.83
N SER A 264 11.89 -17.22 -6.63
CA SER A 264 11.31 -16.35 -5.60
C SER A 264 11.24 -14.89 -6.05
N ARG A 265 12.33 -14.36 -6.63
CA ARG A 265 12.34 -13.00 -7.21
C ARG A 265 11.30 -12.84 -8.31
N VAL A 266 11.19 -13.81 -9.21
CA VAL A 266 10.18 -13.79 -10.29
C VAL A 266 8.75 -13.83 -9.71
N LEU A 267 8.50 -14.69 -8.72
CA LEU A 267 7.20 -14.79 -8.05
C LEU A 267 6.79 -13.45 -7.40
N LEU A 268 7.69 -12.84 -6.64
CA LEU A 268 7.46 -11.56 -5.97
C LEU A 268 7.23 -10.43 -7.00
N ASP A 269 8.01 -10.37 -8.05
CA ASP A 269 7.85 -9.37 -9.12
C ASP A 269 6.51 -9.53 -9.85
N GLU A 270 6.11 -10.77 -10.14
CA GLU A 270 4.83 -11.06 -10.80
C GLU A 270 3.64 -10.74 -9.87
N PHE A 271 3.75 -11.01 -8.58
CA PHE A 271 2.75 -10.64 -7.57
C PHE A 271 2.63 -9.11 -7.45
N ARG A 272 3.74 -8.41 -7.27
CA ARG A 272 3.81 -6.93 -7.15
C ARG A 272 3.32 -6.24 -8.41
N GLY A 273 3.60 -6.82 -9.56
CA GLY A 273 3.18 -6.31 -10.88
C GLY A 273 1.74 -6.64 -11.27
N GLY A 274 1.00 -7.45 -10.46
CA GLY A 274 -0.37 -7.86 -10.75
C GLY A 274 -0.48 -8.87 -11.90
N LYS A 275 0.61 -9.55 -12.27
CA LYS A 275 0.63 -10.53 -13.37
C LYS A 275 0.00 -11.87 -13.00
N LEU A 276 -0.16 -12.13 -11.72
CA LEU A 276 -0.75 -13.36 -11.18
C LEU A 276 -2.27 -13.27 -11.06
N GLY A 277 -2.84 -12.04 -11.10
CA GLY A 277 -4.26 -11.82 -10.91
C GLY A 277 -4.56 -10.83 -9.80
N ARG A 278 -5.76 -10.96 -9.21
CA ARG A 278 -6.26 -10.08 -8.15
C ARG A 278 -6.32 -10.84 -6.84
N PHE A 279 -5.68 -10.28 -5.81
CA PHE A 279 -5.62 -10.89 -4.49
C PHE A 279 -5.87 -9.85 -3.41
N THR A 280 -6.56 -10.25 -2.34
CA THR A 280 -6.58 -9.52 -1.08
C THR A 280 -6.18 -10.52 0.00
N LEU A 281 -5.08 -10.24 0.70
CA LEU A 281 -4.47 -11.15 1.67
C LEU A 281 -5.10 -11.03 3.05
N GLU A 282 -6.05 -10.11 3.21
CA GLU A 282 -6.71 -9.79 4.47
C GLU A 282 -8.21 -9.71 4.27
N THR A 283 -8.98 -10.23 5.20
CA THR A 283 -10.43 -10.10 5.23
C THR A 283 -10.87 -9.17 6.35
N VAL A 284 -12.07 -8.61 6.25
CA VAL A 284 -12.62 -7.73 7.32
C VAL A 284 -12.81 -8.51 8.61
N GLU A 285 -13.00 -9.82 8.54
CA GLU A 285 -13.13 -10.72 9.68
C GLU A 285 -11.82 -10.89 10.47
N ASP A 286 -10.68 -10.66 9.85
CA ASP A 286 -9.36 -10.73 10.51
C ASP A 286 -9.11 -9.54 11.46
N VAL A 287 -9.93 -8.49 11.37
CA VAL A 287 -9.82 -7.31 12.25
C VAL A 287 -10.57 -7.58 13.55
N LYS A 288 -9.81 -7.80 14.62
CA LYS A 288 -10.31 -7.96 15.97
C LYS A 288 -10.54 -6.62 16.68
#